data_79b7132b77fddd6d4962a81deca95c04
#
_entry.id   79b7132b77fddd6d4962a81deca95c04
#
_cell.length_a   1.000
_cell.length_b   1.000
_cell.length_c   1.000
_cell.angle_alpha   90.00
_cell.angle_beta   90.00
_cell.angle_gamma   90.00
#
_symmetry.space_group_name_H-M   'P 1'
#
loop_
_entity.id
_entity.type
_entity.pdbx_description
1 polymer ?
#
loop_
_entity_poly.entity_id
_entity_poly.type
_entity_poly.pdbx_seq_one_letter_code
_entity_poly.pdbx_strand_id
1 'polypeptide(L)'
;RYSALALATTALTEGVTPTAKQLAAVDVTGNLAQYGDLVTITDIVQDTHEDPVLQEATEILGEQAGQTIETIRFNVLKAGTGVRYANGAARSAVNTALTLSLQRKSIRDLKRQNARAITKIVRSTPSYGTEAVAPSFIGLVHPDMEGDIRNIAGFTPTEKYGSMTPYESEIGKIEDVRYVSSTVFAAWADAGGAK
;
A
#
# COMPACT_ATOMS: atom_id res chain seq x y z
N ARG A 1 3.35 -6.87 -21.35
CA ARG A 1 2.84 -8.05 -20.63
C ARG A 1 1.92 -8.85 -21.55
N TYR A 2 2.08 -10.18 -21.58
CA TYR A 2 1.15 -11.03 -22.33
C TYR A 2 -0.13 -11.26 -21.53
N SER A 3 -1.26 -11.24 -22.23
CA SER A 3 -2.57 -11.54 -21.64
C SER A 3 -2.69 -13.04 -21.36
N ALA A 4 -3.41 -13.39 -20.31
CA ALA A 4 -3.72 -14.80 -20.02
C ALA A 4 -4.62 -15.37 -21.13
N LEU A 5 -4.33 -16.59 -21.55
CA LEU A 5 -5.19 -17.30 -22.49
C LEU A 5 -6.47 -17.75 -21.78
N ALA A 6 -7.58 -17.75 -22.51
CA ALA A 6 -8.81 -18.33 -22.04
C ALA A 6 -8.64 -19.84 -21.81
N LEU A 7 -9.31 -20.36 -20.77
CA LEU A 7 -9.26 -21.79 -20.43
C LEU A 7 -9.70 -22.63 -21.63
N ALA A 8 -9.01 -23.74 -21.85
CA ALA A 8 -9.38 -24.74 -22.87
C ALA A 8 -10.35 -25.76 -22.25
N THR A 9 -11.63 -25.44 -22.24
CA THR A 9 -12.69 -26.26 -21.61
C THR A 9 -13.37 -27.23 -22.57
N THR A 10 -13.06 -27.13 -23.87
CA THR A 10 -13.64 -28.01 -24.89
C THR A 10 -12.74 -29.23 -25.08
N ALA A 11 -13.33 -30.42 -25.01
CA ALA A 11 -12.62 -31.65 -25.27
C ALA A 11 -12.16 -31.69 -26.75
N LEU A 12 -10.98 -32.24 -27.00
CA LEU A 12 -10.47 -32.45 -28.35
C LEU A 12 -11.22 -33.64 -29.02
N THR A 13 -11.54 -33.46 -30.29
CA THR A 13 -12.09 -34.49 -31.13
C THR A 13 -10.96 -35.18 -31.91
N GLU A 14 -10.93 -36.49 -31.92
CA GLU A 14 -9.90 -37.23 -32.66
C GLU A 14 -9.94 -36.90 -34.13
N GLY A 15 -8.77 -36.67 -34.74
CA GLY A 15 -8.65 -36.31 -36.16
C GLY A 15 -8.96 -34.84 -36.51
N VAL A 16 -9.32 -33.99 -35.54
CA VAL A 16 -9.59 -32.56 -35.75
C VAL A 16 -8.53 -31.71 -35.11
N THR A 17 -7.85 -30.90 -35.90
CA THR A 17 -6.88 -29.91 -35.38
C THR A 17 -7.62 -28.77 -34.65
N PRO A 18 -7.34 -28.48 -33.37
CA PRO A 18 -7.97 -27.38 -32.68
C PRO A 18 -7.55 -26.02 -33.25
N THR A 19 -8.44 -25.04 -33.13
CA THR A 19 -8.16 -23.66 -33.57
C THR A 19 -7.02 -23.07 -32.75
N ALA A 20 -5.99 -22.58 -33.41
CA ALA A 20 -4.86 -21.93 -32.77
C ALA A 20 -5.28 -20.62 -32.08
N LYS A 21 -4.83 -20.42 -30.85
CA LYS A 21 -4.99 -19.16 -30.12
C LYS A 21 -3.73 -18.31 -30.28
N GLN A 22 -3.91 -17.03 -30.56
CA GLN A 22 -2.80 -16.07 -30.60
C GLN A 22 -2.54 -15.46 -29.22
N LEU A 23 -1.25 -15.23 -28.93
CA LEU A 23 -0.84 -14.48 -27.74
C LEU A 23 -1.03 -12.99 -27.99
N ALA A 24 -1.85 -12.35 -27.15
CA ALA A 24 -1.99 -10.89 -27.18
C ALA A 24 -1.03 -10.27 -26.15
N ALA A 25 -0.25 -9.28 -26.59
CA ALA A 25 0.61 -8.48 -25.72
C ALA A 25 -0.04 -7.13 -25.46
N VAL A 26 0.07 -6.67 -24.22
CA VAL A 26 -0.29 -5.30 -23.81
C VAL A 26 0.99 -4.60 -23.39
N ASP A 27 1.32 -3.53 -24.10
CA ASP A 27 2.46 -2.69 -23.76
C ASP A 27 2.09 -1.77 -22.60
N VAL A 28 2.92 -1.79 -21.58
CA VAL A 28 2.79 -0.90 -20.42
C VAL A 28 3.95 0.08 -20.48
N THR A 29 3.63 1.34 -20.73
CA THR A 29 4.61 2.43 -20.75
C THR A 29 4.66 3.09 -19.40
N GLY A 30 5.86 3.42 -18.91
CA GLY A 30 6.10 4.18 -17.69
C GLY A 30 6.99 5.39 -18.02
N ASN A 31 6.62 6.54 -17.51
CA ASN A 31 7.44 7.74 -17.59
C ASN A 31 8.30 7.85 -16.34
N LEU A 32 9.59 8.10 -16.53
CA LEU A 32 10.50 8.40 -15.45
C LEU A 32 10.46 9.89 -15.18
N ALA A 33 10.32 10.27 -13.91
CA ALA A 33 10.42 11.64 -13.44
C ALA A 33 11.55 11.73 -12.40
N GLN A 34 12.28 12.82 -12.44
CA GLN A 34 13.34 13.12 -11.48
C GLN A 34 12.79 14.10 -10.46
N TYR A 35 13.04 13.83 -9.18
CA TYR A 35 12.66 14.69 -8.06
C TYR A 35 13.93 15.09 -7.31
N GLY A 36 14.00 16.30 -6.84
CA GLY A 36 15.14 16.80 -6.08
C GLY A 36 14.82 18.13 -5.44
N ASP A 37 15.57 18.45 -4.39
CA ASP A 37 15.53 19.74 -3.72
C ASP A 37 16.96 20.22 -3.48
N LEU A 38 17.14 21.52 -3.21
CA LEU A 38 18.43 22.15 -3.03
C LEU A 38 18.40 23.09 -1.83
N VAL A 39 19.29 22.86 -0.89
CA VAL A 39 19.56 23.78 0.22
C VAL A 39 20.88 24.47 -0.01
N THR A 40 20.89 25.81 0.03
CA THR A 40 22.12 26.61 -0.08
C THR A 40 22.54 27.07 1.31
N ILE A 41 23.78 26.80 1.67
CA ILE A 41 24.41 27.25 2.92
C ILE A 41 25.60 28.10 2.53
N THR A 42 25.69 29.32 3.12
CA THR A 42 26.85 30.19 2.89
C THR A 42 28.02 29.77 3.76
N ASP A 43 29.24 29.95 3.27
CA ASP A 43 30.48 29.67 3.99
C ASP A 43 30.57 30.46 5.32
N ILE A 44 30.07 31.69 5.36
CA ILE A 44 30.02 32.50 6.59
C ILE A 44 29.16 31.79 7.67
N VAL A 45 28.05 31.22 7.31
CA VAL A 45 27.19 30.51 8.26
C VAL A 45 27.88 29.20 8.73
N GLN A 46 28.58 28.51 7.84
CA GLN A 46 29.31 27.29 8.20
C GLN A 46 30.49 27.60 9.15
N ASP A 47 31.18 28.75 8.98
CA ASP A 47 32.36 29.13 9.78
C ASP A 47 31.97 29.78 11.11
N THR A 48 30.83 30.49 11.19
CA THR A 48 30.42 31.26 12.36
C THR A 48 29.39 30.59 13.24
N HIS A 49 28.68 29.56 12.74
CA HIS A 49 27.67 28.87 13.49
C HIS A 49 28.29 27.82 14.41
N GLU A 50 27.83 27.74 15.65
CA GLU A 50 28.33 26.82 16.66
C GLU A 50 27.89 25.36 16.37
N ASP A 51 26.74 25.19 15.72
CA ASP A 51 26.16 23.87 15.37
C ASP A 51 26.67 23.39 14.01
N PRO A 52 26.76 22.06 13.79
CA PRO A 52 27.20 21.46 12.53
C PRO A 52 26.12 21.55 11.44
N VAL A 53 25.82 22.76 10.95
CA VAL A 53 24.71 23.06 10.02
C VAL A 53 24.71 22.17 8.77
N LEU A 54 25.88 21.81 8.24
CA LEU A 54 25.99 20.96 7.05
C LEU A 54 25.55 19.52 7.34
N GLN A 55 25.87 18.99 8.51
CA GLN A 55 25.47 17.65 8.91
C GLN A 55 23.96 17.60 9.13
N GLU A 56 23.40 18.56 9.87
CA GLU A 56 21.96 18.68 10.10
C GLU A 56 21.18 18.82 8.78
N ALA A 57 21.67 19.66 7.86
CA ALA A 57 21.04 19.80 6.54
C ALA A 57 21.06 18.47 5.75
N THR A 58 22.11 17.68 5.86
CA THR A 58 22.22 16.39 5.19
C THR A 58 21.23 15.38 5.74
N GLU A 59 21.03 15.33 7.06
CA GLU A 59 20.06 14.45 7.72
C GLU A 59 18.64 14.85 7.34
N ILE A 60 18.30 16.14 7.39
CA ILE A 60 16.97 16.65 7.01
C ILE A 60 16.66 16.37 5.54
N LEU A 61 17.63 16.57 4.63
CA LEU A 61 17.44 16.25 3.21
C LEU A 61 17.26 14.75 2.96
N GLY A 62 17.97 13.91 3.72
CA GLY A 62 17.80 12.45 3.65
C GLY A 62 16.39 12.03 4.08
N GLU A 63 15.87 12.58 5.16
CA GLU A 63 14.52 12.33 5.63
C GLU A 63 13.47 12.83 4.63
N GLN A 64 13.63 14.05 4.12
CA GLN A 64 12.76 14.61 3.08
C GLN A 64 12.71 13.74 1.82
N ALA A 65 13.85 13.24 1.37
CA ALA A 65 13.91 12.35 0.20
C ALA A 65 13.12 11.06 0.44
N GLY A 66 13.23 10.45 1.63
CA GLY A 66 12.46 9.27 2.01
C GLY A 66 10.96 9.55 2.02
N GLN A 67 10.52 10.61 2.65
CA GLN A 67 9.10 11.01 2.71
C GLN A 67 8.54 11.35 1.32
N THR A 68 9.34 11.99 0.46
CA THR A 68 8.94 12.32 -0.92
C THR A 68 8.64 11.06 -1.73
N ILE A 69 9.54 10.07 -1.68
CA ILE A 69 9.36 8.81 -2.39
C ILE A 69 8.12 8.08 -1.89
N GLU A 70 7.89 8.03 -0.59
CA GLU A 70 6.75 7.36 0.01
C GLU A 70 5.43 8.06 -0.37
N THR A 71 5.42 9.40 -0.34
CA THR A 71 4.26 10.20 -0.77
C THR A 71 3.92 9.96 -2.24
N ILE A 72 4.91 9.90 -3.12
CA ILE A 72 4.70 9.62 -4.54
C ILE A 72 4.08 8.22 -4.74
N ARG A 73 4.63 7.20 -4.06
CA ARG A 73 4.11 5.84 -4.10
C ARG A 73 2.67 5.77 -3.60
N PHE A 74 2.38 6.42 -2.49
CA PHE A 74 1.04 6.47 -1.93
C PHE A 74 0.05 7.17 -2.88
N ASN A 75 0.43 8.28 -3.51
CA ASN A 75 -0.41 8.97 -4.47
C ASN A 75 -0.78 8.11 -5.68
N VAL A 76 0.14 7.26 -6.16
CA VAL A 76 -0.14 6.29 -7.22
C VAL A 76 -1.17 5.25 -6.76
N LEU A 77 -1.04 4.73 -5.53
CA LEU A 77 -2.01 3.78 -4.96
C LEU A 77 -3.38 4.44 -4.75
N LYS A 78 -3.38 5.68 -4.25
CA LYS A 78 -4.58 6.48 -3.99
C LYS A 78 -5.36 6.80 -5.27
N ALA A 79 -4.71 6.90 -6.42
CA ALA A 79 -5.33 7.14 -7.73
C ALA A 79 -6.03 5.91 -8.32
N GLY A 80 -6.01 4.77 -7.66
CA GLY A 80 -6.64 3.54 -8.11
C GLY A 80 -8.16 3.68 -8.30
N THR A 81 -8.70 2.99 -9.30
CA THR A 81 -10.13 3.03 -9.66
C THR A 81 -11.01 2.05 -8.90
N GLY A 82 -10.41 1.08 -8.21
CA GLY A 82 -11.12 0.08 -7.41
C GLY A 82 -11.56 0.63 -6.06
N VAL A 83 -12.55 1.52 -6.03
CA VAL A 83 -12.99 2.25 -4.83
C VAL A 83 -14.25 1.62 -4.24
N ARG A 84 -14.31 1.52 -2.91
CA ARG A 84 -15.49 1.19 -2.13
C ARG A 84 -15.72 2.25 -1.06
N TYR A 85 -16.96 2.68 -0.91
CA TYR A 85 -17.35 3.66 0.09
C TYR A 85 -18.00 2.94 1.28
N ALA A 86 -17.77 3.46 2.50
CA ALA A 86 -18.39 2.93 3.71
C ALA A 86 -19.92 3.10 3.66
N ASN A 87 -20.37 4.23 3.11
CA ASN A 87 -21.75 4.50 2.76
C ASN A 87 -21.81 5.49 1.59
N GLY A 88 -23.00 5.71 1.05
CA GLY A 88 -23.18 6.62 -0.09
C GLY A 88 -22.61 6.07 -1.40
N ALA A 89 -22.71 6.89 -2.46
CA ALA A 89 -22.23 6.56 -3.80
C ALA A 89 -20.98 7.36 -4.22
N ALA A 90 -20.55 8.30 -3.41
CA ALA A 90 -19.41 9.18 -3.67
C ALA A 90 -18.58 9.40 -2.41
N ARG A 91 -17.34 9.83 -2.59
CA ARG A 91 -16.39 10.12 -1.52
C ARG A 91 -16.89 11.18 -0.55
N SER A 92 -17.52 12.23 -1.08
CA SER A 92 -18.10 13.33 -0.31
C SER A 92 -19.31 12.94 0.54
N ALA A 93 -19.93 11.80 0.27
CA ALA A 93 -21.08 11.32 1.02
C ALA A 93 -20.72 10.36 2.17
N VAL A 94 -19.46 10.02 2.33
CA VAL A 94 -19.02 9.09 3.38
C VAL A 94 -19.03 9.78 4.74
N ASN A 95 -19.90 9.30 5.65
CA ASN A 95 -19.99 9.79 7.03
C ASN A 95 -20.07 8.68 8.08
N THR A 96 -19.74 7.45 7.71
CA THR A 96 -19.69 6.29 8.62
C THR A 96 -18.31 5.67 8.62
N ALA A 97 -17.94 5.09 9.75
CA ALA A 97 -16.67 4.37 9.91
C ALA A 97 -16.61 3.08 9.07
N LEU A 98 -15.42 2.57 8.89
CA LEU A 98 -15.15 1.27 8.25
C LEU A 98 -15.81 0.15 9.04
N THR A 99 -16.51 -0.75 8.36
CA THR A 99 -17.14 -1.92 8.96
C THR A 99 -16.46 -3.22 8.50
N LEU A 100 -16.52 -4.26 9.34
CA LEU A 100 -16.02 -5.59 8.99
C LEU A 100 -16.65 -6.13 7.70
N SER A 101 -17.94 -5.87 7.48
CA SER A 101 -18.64 -6.28 6.27
C SER A 101 -18.05 -5.64 5.01
N LEU A 102 -17.71 -4.37 5.07
CA LEU A 102 -17.09 -3.65 3.95
C LEU A 102 -15.67 -4.17 3.67
N GLN A 103 -14.88 -4.38 4.73
CA GLN A 103 -13.56 -4.99 4.61
C GLN A 103 -13.63 -6.36 3.92
N ARG A 104 -14.52 -7.24 4.36
CA ARG A 104 -14.73 -8.57 3.75
C ARG A 104 -15.12 -8.49 2.28
N LYS A 105 -15.98 -7.51 1.91
CA LYS A 105 -16.35 -7.27 0.50
C LYS A 105 -15.14 -6.86 -0.32
N SER A 106 -14.30 -5.97 0.18
CA SER A 106 -13.07 -5.52 -0.50
C SER A 106 -12.08 -6.67 -0.72
N ILE A 107 -11.84 -7.47 0.31
CA ILE A 107 -10.97 -8.65 0.21
C ILE A 107 -11.53 -9.70 -0.76
N ARG A 108 -12.84 -9.93 -0.76
CA ARG A 108 -13.49 -10.82 -1.71
C ARG A 108 -13.27 -10.37 -3.16
N ASP A 109 -13.34 -9.07 -3.41
CA ASP A 109 -13.12 -8.56 -4.77
C ASP A 109 -11.66 -8.71 -5.21
N LEU A 110 -10.70 -8.47 -4.30
CA LEU A 110 -9.29 -8.75 -4.56
C LEU A 110 -9.06 -10.24 -4.88
N LYS A 111 -9.64 -11.13 -4.09
CA LYS A 111 -9.54 -12.59 -4.33
C LYS A 111 -10.19 -13.01 -5.65
N ARG A 112 -11.30 -12.38 -6.06
CA ARG A 112 -11.94 -12.62 -7.38
C ARG A 112 -11.06 -12.18 -8.53
N GLN A 113 -10.23 -11.16 -8.34
CA GLN A 113 -9.25 -10.70 -9.32
C GLN A 113 -7.93 -11.49 -9.26
N ASN A 114 -7.90 -12.62 -8.55
CA ASN A 114 -6.72 -13.44 -8.33
C ASN A 114 -5.55 -12.68 -7.67
N ALA A 115 -5.86 -11.68 -6.84
CA ALA A 115 -4.84 -11.00 -6.04
C ALA A 115 -4.22 -11.99 -5.05
N ARG A 116 -2.90 -11.98 -4.97
CA ARG A 116 -2.14 -12.85 -4.06
C ARG A 116 -1.88 -12.12 -2.76
N ALA A 117 -2.14 -12.79 -1.64
CA ALA A 117 -1.75 -12.30 -0.34
C ALA A 117 -0.22 -12.25 -0.20
N ILE A 118 0.27 -11.34 0.62
CA ILE A 118 1.68 -11.23 0.95
C ILE A 118 2.02 -12.34 1.94
N THR A 119 3.07 -13.11 1.62
CA THR A 119 3.51 -14.28 2.41
C THR A 119 4.95 -14.15 2.90
N LYS A 120 5.64 -13.09 2.49
CA LYS A 120 7.06 -12.85 2.83
C LYS A 120 7.28 -11.39 3.17
N ILE A 121 8.12 -11.15 4.15
CA ILE A 121 8.64 -9.83 4.50
C ILE A 121 10.15 -9.81 4.23
N VAL A 122 10.64 -8.72 3.64
CA VAL A 122 12.07 -8.45 3.49
C VAL A 122 12.50 -7.56 4.65
N ARG A 123 13.45 -8.02 5.45
CA ARG A 123 14.03 -7.22 6.53
C ARG A 123 15.29 -6.51 6.06
N SER A 124 15.44 -5.28 6.46
CA SER A 124 16.67 -4.51 6.30
C SER A 124 17.70 -5.00 7.34
N THR A 125 18.38 -6.08 7.00
CA THR A 125 19.52 -6.58 7.78
C THR A 125 20.74 -6.62 6.87
N PRO A 126 21.97 -6.63 7.40
CA PRO A 126 23.18 -6.78 6.59
C PRO A 126 23.19 -8.02 5.70
N SER A 127 22.36 -9.00 5.99
CA SER A 127 22.23 -10.27 5.27
C SER A 127 20.98 -10.36 4.36
N TYR A 128 20.19 -9.31 4.20
CA TYR A 128 18.96 -9.29 3.38
C TYR A 128 18.06 -10.52 3.59
N GLY A 129 17.70 -10.81 4.84
CA GLY A 129 16.85 -11.95 5.18
C GLY A 129 15.41 -11.77 4.71
N THR A 130 14.82 -12.83 4.10
CA THR A 130 13.38 -12.93 3.84
C THR A 130 12.76 -13.81 4.92
N GLU A 131 11.74 -13.31 5.61
CA GLU A 131 11.00 -14.07 6.61
C GLU A 131 9.60 -14.41 6.10
N ALA A 132 9.16 -15.65 6.31
CA ALA A 132 7.82 -16.08 5.96
C ALA A 132 6.82 -15.50 6.98
N VAL A 133 5.73 -14.90 6.49
CA VAL A 133 4.63 -14.38 7.32
C VAL A 133 3.32 -15.04 6.94
N ALA A 134 2.36 -15.05 7.86
CA ALA A 134 1.02 -15.55 7.55
C ALA A 134 0.42 -14.78 6.37
N PRO A 135 -0.22 -15.46 5.40
CA PRO A 135 -0.81 -14.81 4.23
C PRO A 135 -1.77 -13.71 4.64
N SER A 136 -1.52 -12.50 4.17
CA SER A 136 -2.35 -11.34 4.51
C SER A 136 -2.31 -10.28 3.41
N PHE A 137 -3.34 -9.43 3.38
CA PHE A 137 -3.34 -8.18 2.65
C PHE A 137 -2.92 -7.04 3.58
N ILE A 138 -2.37 -5.98 3.03
CA ILE A 138 -1.97 -4.80 3.82
C ILE A 138 -3.03 -3.72 3.65
N GLY A 139 -3.52 -3.20 4.78
CA GLY A 139 -4.32 -2.00 4.87
C GLY A 139 -3.45 -0.81 5.29
N LEU A 140 -3.36 0.20 4.44
CA LEU A 140 -2.64 1.43 4.76
C LEU A 140 -3.62 2.45 5.34
N VAL A 141 -3.31 3.00 6.51
CA VAL A 141 -4.24 3.87 7.23
C VAL A 141 -3.51 5.09 7.82
N HIS A 142 -4.24 6.20 7.91
CA HIS A 142 -3.77 7.37 8.65
C HIS A 142 -4.02 7.16 10.15
N PRO A 143 -3.17 7.71 11.05
CA PRO A 143 -3.36 7.59 12.49
C PRO A 143 -4.74 8.01 13.01
N ASP A 144 -5.39 8.99 12.38
CA ASP A 144 -6.76 9.43 12.75
C ASP A 144 -7.80 8.31 12.64
N MET A 145 -7.54 7.28 11.83
CA MET A 145 -8.46 6.15 11.64
C MET A 145 -8.16 4.97 12.57
N GLU A 146 -7.11 5.02 13.35
CA GLU A 146 -6.72 3.90 14.24
C GLU A 146 -7.82 3.56 15.25
N GLY A 147 -8.47 4.57 15.81
CA GLY A 147 -9.58 4.38 16.75
C GLY A 147 -10.74 3.60 16.13
N ASP A 148 -11.12 3.96 14.90
CA ASP A 148 -12.19 3.26 14.19
C ASP A 148 -11.82 1.82 13.86
N ILE A 149 -10.59 1.57 13.46
CA ILE A 149 -10.10 0.22 13.15
C ILE A 149 -10.03 -0.65 14.41
N ARG A 150 -9.55 -0.12 15.52
CA ARG A 150 -9.51 -0.83 16.82
C ARG A 150 -10.89 -1.21 17.33
N ASN A 151 -11.93 -0.46 16.95
CA ASN A 151 -13.32 -0.73 17.31
C ASN A 151 -14.00 -1.79 16.41
N ILE A 152 -13.38 -2.21 15.32
CA ILE A 152 -13.95 -3.26 14.46
C ILE A 152 -13.88 -4.61 15.17
N ALA A 153 -15.00 -5.36 15.12
CA ALA A 153 -15.07 -6.68 15.71
C ALA A 153 -14.01 -7.63 15.12
N GLY A 154 -13.29 -8.34 15.98
CA GLY A 154 -12.23 -9.26 15.58
C GLY A 154 -10.85 -8.61 15.41
N PHE A 155 -10.69 -7.34 15.78
CA PHE A 155 -9.38 -6.71 15.83
C PHE A 155 -8.43 -7.42 16.81
N THR A 156 -7.24 -7.74 16.32
CA THR A 156 -6.18 -8.37 17.12
C THR A 156 -4.97 -7.43 17.11
N PRO A 157 -4.61 -6.81 18.23
CA PRO A 157 -3.44 -5.94 18.29
C PRO A 157 -2.14 -6.75 18.16
N THR A 158 -1.07 -6.11 17.76
CA THR A 158 0.26 -6.73 17.57
C THR A 158 0.79 -7.45 18.78
N GLU A 159 0.45 -6.97 19.98
CA GLU A 159 0.80 -7.57 21.28
C GLU A 159 0.25 -9.01 21.46
N LYS A 160 -0.84 -9.33 20.76
CA LYS A 160 -1.50 -10.65 20.82
C LYS A 160 -1.13 -11.59 19.69
N TYR A 161 -0.12 -11.28 18.89
CA TYR A 161 0.26 -12.08 17.71
C TYR A 161 0.95 -13.40 18.04
N GLY A 162 1.42 -13.61 19.24
CA GLY A 162 2.19 -14.80 19.61
C GLY A 162 3.50 -14.88 18.81
N SER A 163 3.64 -15.90 17.96
CA SER A 163 4.84 -16.13 17.15
C SER A 163 4.88 -15.37 15.82
N MET A 164 3.83 -14.61 15.47
CA MET A 164 3.83 -13.85 14.23
C MET A 164 4.64 -12.57 14.36
N THR A 165 5.51 -12.32 13.37
CA THR A 165 6.29 -11.10 13.30
C THR A 165 5.42 -9.94 12.77
N PRO A 166 5.30 -8.82 13.51
CA PRO A 166 4.62 -7.63 13.02
C PRO A 166 5.46 -6.90 11.96
N TYR A 167 4.80 -6.17 11.07
CA TYR A 167 5.44 -5.16 10.22
C TYR A 167 5.81 -3.93 11.06
N GLU A 168 6.74 -3.15 10.54
CA GLU A 168 7.02 -1.84 11.11
C GLU A 168 5.77 -0.94 11.05
N SER A 169 5.47 -0.24 12.13
CA SER A 169 4.26 0.60 12.28
C SER A 169 2.92 -0.15 12.10
N GLU A 170 2.92 -1.46 12.27
CA GLU A 170 1.67 -2.25 12.27
C GLU A 170 0.92 -2.05 13.59
N ILE A 171 -0.37 -1.69 13.47
CA ILE A 171 -1.26 -1.51 14.63
C ILE A 171 -1.98 -2.80 15.04
N GLY A 172 -2.19 -3.70 14.09
CA GLY A 172 -2.90 -4.95 14.32
C GLY A 172 -3.47 -5.54 13.06
N LYS A 173 -4.21 -6.64 13.20
CA LYS A 173 -4.88 -7.33 12.10
C LYS A 173 -6.37 -7.53 12.36
N ILE A 174 -7.12 -7.61 11.28
CA ILE A 174 -8.51 -8.04 11.26
C ILE A 174 -8.63 -9.10 10.17
N GLU A 175 -8.85 -10.35 10.55
CA GLU A 175 -8.90 -11.50 9.63
C GLU A 175 -7.66 -11.55 8.71
N ASP A 176 -7.86 -11.41 7.39
CA ASP A 176 -6.82 -11.48 6.37
C ASP A 176 -6.10 -10.14 6.12
N VAL A 177 -6.40 -9.07 6.86
CA VAL A 177 -5.84 -7.72 6.66
C VAL A 177 -4.98 -7.30 7.84
N ARG A 178 -3.76 -6.89 7.57
CA ARG A 178 -2.84 -6.28 8.54
C ARG A 178 -2.78 -4.77 8.27
N TYR A 179 -2.97 -3.99 9.30
CA TYR A 179 -3.05 -2.53 9.20
C TYR A 179 -1.74 -1.88 9.60
N VAL A 180 -1.19 -1.09 8.68
CA VAL A 180 0.02 -0.29 8.88
C VAL A 180 -0.37 1.18 8.90
N SER A 181 0.05 1.89 9.93
CA SER A 181 -0.27 3.30 10.14
C SER A 181 0.92 4.19 9.74
N SER A 182 0.63 5.27 9.02
CA SER A 182 1.63 6.30 8.74
C SER A 182 0.96 7.65 8.48
N THR A 183 1.58 8.73 8.92
CA THR A 183 1.16 10.11 8.69
C THR A 183 1.25 10.54 7.21
N VAL A 184 2.04 9.82 6.41
CA VAL A 184 2.16 10.05 4.95
C VAL A 184 0.88 9.70 4.20
N PHE A 185 -0.01 8.86 4.78
CA PHE A 185 -1.25 8.41 4.16
C PHE A 185 -2.36 9.45 4.24
N ALA A 186 -2.13 10.62 3.66
CA ALA A 186 -3.06 11.73 3.68
C ALA A 186 -4.45 11.39 3.13
N ALA A 187 -5.48 11.90 3.80
CA ALA A 187 -6.85 11.78 3.35
C ALA A 187 -7.09 12.49 2.00
N TRP A 188 -8.21 12.17 1.35
CA TRP A 188 -8.68 12.95 0.20
C TRP A 188 -9.31 14.25 0.70
N ALA A 189 -8.94 15.38 0.09
CA ALA A 189 -9.47 16.69 0.47
C ALA A 189 -11.00 16.83 0.27
N ASP A 190 -11.56 16.03 -0.65
CA ASP A 190 -12.99 15.99 -0.99
C ASP A 190 -13.74 14.83 -0.31
N ALA A 191 -13.13 14.18 0.68
CA ALA A 191 -13.73 13.06 1.39
C ALA A 191 -14.47 13.52 2.65
N GLY A 192 -15.54 12.82 2.97
CA GLY A 192 -16.32 13.02 4.17
C GLY A 192 -17.59 13.84 3.94
N GLY A 193 -18.71 13.29 4.40
CA GLY A 193 -19.99 14.00 4.53
C GLY A 193 -20.13 14.62 5.90
N ALA A 194 -21.05 15.56 6.06
CA ALA A 194 -21.44 16.07 7.36
C ALA A 194 -21.93 14.91 8.26
N LYS A 195 -21.45 14.87 9.51
CA LYS A 195 -21.91 13.93 10.53
C LYS A 195 -23.23 14.40 11.12
#